data_2ca9aa3c45bb51cb5a618228b1d4c0ab
#
_entry.id   2ca9aa3c45bb51cb5a618228b1d4c0ab
#
_cell.length_a   1.000
_cell.length_b   1.000
_cell.length_c   1.000
_cell.angle_alpha   90.00
_cell.angle_beta   90.00
_cell.angle_gamma   90.00
#
_symmetry.space_group_name_H-M   'P 1'
#
loop_
_entity.id
_entity.type
_entity.pdbx_description
1 polymer ?
#
loop_
_entity_poly.entity_id
_entity_poly.type
_entity_poly.pdbx_seq_one_letter_code
_entity_poly.pdbx_strand_id
1 'polypeptide(L)'
;MTVIAVLKHEDKIYMAGDRGASDDGTILALEAPKVWKTGPYLIGYAGSMDGERIRHNFKPTAPTLKDTDRFMHTKFIKELREFYNEFWVDTSKEGDLGLIICVRGQIYEHSSGDMSLSKYMLPYLAMGSGSEYAY
;
A
#
# COMPACT_ATOMS: atom_id res chain seq x y z
N MET A 1 -6.43 9.38 -11.95
CA MET A 1 -6.82 7.96 -11.88
C MET A 1 -5.63 7.13 -11.45
N THR A 2 -5.82 6.24 -10.52
CA THR A 2 -4.79 5.32 -10.03
C THR A 2 -5.31 3.91 -10.08
N VAL A 3 -4.46 2.97 -10.46
CA VAL A 3 -4.70 1.56 -10.24
C VAL A 3 -3.42 0.88 -9.80
N ILE A 4 -3.51 0.13 -8.71
CA ILE A 4 -2.47 -0.77 -8.22
C ILE A 4 -3.07 -2.16 -8.25
N ALA A 5 -2.39 -3.10 -8.85
CA ALA A 5 -2.83 -4.48 -8.93
C ALA A 5 -1.75 -5.41 -8.43
N VAL A 6 -2.15 -6.44 -7.70
CA VAL A 6 -1.24 -7.45 -7.18
C VAL A 6 -1.80 -8.84 -7.50
N LEU A 7 -0.91 -9.75 -7.83
CA LEU A 7 -1.24 -11.14 -8.14
C LEU A 7 -0.22 -12.06 -7.48
N LYS A 8 -0.72 -13.11 -6.83
CA LYS A 8 0.10 -14.22 -6.36
C LYS A 8 -0.05 -15.40 -7.31
N HIS A 9 1.05 -15.88 -7.85
CA HIS A 9 1.08 -17.01 -8.77
C HIS A 9 2.34 -17.83 -8.53
N GLU A 10 2.17 -19.16 -8.31
CA GLU A 10 3.28 -20.10 -8.08
C GLU A 10 4.27 -19.60 -7.00
N ASP A 11 3.74 -19.19 -5.86
CA ASP A 11 4.49 -18.68 -4.70
C ASP A 11 5.24 -17.36 -4.95
N LYS A 12 5.01 -16.73 -6.09
CA LYS A 12 5.56 -15.40 -6.41
C LYS A 12 4.46 -14.36 -6.37
N ILE A 13 4.84 -13.16 -5.96
CA ILE A 13 3.95 -12.01 -5.95
C ILE A 13 4.41 -11.00 -6.99
N TYR A 14 3.47 -10.56 -7.80
CA TYR A 14 3.68 -9.54 -8.83
C TYR A 14 2.80 -8.35 -8.50
N MET A 15 3.37 -7.18 -8.49
CA MET A 15 2.61 -5.94 -8.26
C MET A 15 2.95 -4.94 -9.35
N ALA A 16 1.92 -4.27 -9.86
CA ALA A 16 2.07 -3.23 -10.85
C ALA A 16 1.19 -2.05 -10.49
N GLY A 17 1.63 -0.86 -10.86
CA GLY A 17 0.87 0.35 -10.65
C GLY A 17 1.08 1.33 -11.78
N ASP A 18 0.09 2.17 -12.03
CA ASP A 18 0.25 3.26 -12.96
C ASP A 18 1.10 4.40 -12.34
N ARG A 19 1.38 5.42 -13.14
CA ARG A 19 2.12 6.62 -12.74
C ARG A 19 1.28 7.88 -12.88
N GLY A 20 -0.02 7.73 -13.00
CA GLY A 20 -0.91 8.87 -13.20
C GLY A 20 -1.12 9.66 -11.92
N ALA A 21 -1.04 10.98 -12.02
CA ALA A 21 -1.51 11.90 -11.00
C ALA A 21 -2.54 12.80 -11.67
N SER A 22 -3.73 12.90 -11.10
CA SER A 22 -4.79 13.75 -11.66
C SER A 22 -5.10 14.92 -10.73
N ASP A 23 -5.30 16.06 -11.35
CA ASP A 23 -5.74 17.28 -10.69
C ASP A 23 -6.69 18.01 -11.65
N ASP A 24 -7.92 18.25 -11.19
CA ASP A 24 -8.98 18.94 -11.96
C ASP A 24 -9.12 18.43 -13.41
N GLY A 25 -9.09 17.10 -13.59
CA GLY A 25 -9.25 16.49 -14.89
C GLY A 25 -8.00 16.40 -15.74
N THR A 26 -6.89 16.97 -15.30
CA THR A 26 -5.59 16.84 -15.97
C THR A 26 -4.84 15.66 -15.41
N ILE A 27 -4.30 14.81 -16.28
CA ILE A 27 -3.50 13.66 -15.87
C ILE A 27 -2.05 13.91 -16.25
N LEU A 28 -1.17 13.85 -15.26
CA LEU A 28 0.26 13.98 -15.44
C LEU A 28 0.94 12.66 -15.07
N ALA A 29 2.01 12.33 -15.77
CA ALA A 29 2.80 11.13 -15.46
C ALA A 29 3.83 11.46 -14.39
N LEU A 30 3.83 10.68 -13.31
CA LEU A 30 4.87 10.76 -12.28
C LEU A 30 6.14 10.09 -12.78
N GLU A 31 7.29 10.63 -12.40
CA GLU A 31 8.58 9.99 -12.70
C GLU A 31 8.74 8.71 -11.89
N ALA A 32 8.38 8.75 -10.61
CA ALA A 32 8.54 7.61 -9.71
C ALA A 32 7.33 6.67 -9.74
N PRO A 33 7.54 5.36 -9.62
CA PRO A 33 6.44 4.39 -9.53
C PRO A 33 5.72 4.47 -8.19
N LYS A 34 4.46 4.07 -8.18
CA LYS A 34 3.66 3.94 -6.95
C LYS A 34 3.85 2.59 -6.25
N VAL A 35 4.77 1.79 -6.75
CA VAL A 35 5.09 0.45 -6.24
C VAL A 35 6.59 0.39 -5.98
N TRP A 36 7.00 -0.14 -4.82
CA TRP A 36 8.42 -0.25 -4.46
C TRP A 36 8.67 -1.40 -3.49
N LYS A 37 9.94 -1.76 -3.37
CA LYS A 37 10.40 -2.73 -2.37
C LYS A 37 11.14 -2.01 -1.24
N THR A 38 10.89 -2.46 -0.01
CA THR A 38 11.65 -2.01 1.16
C THR A 38 11.84 -3.20 2.09
N GLY A 39 13.09 -3.64 2.27
CA GLY A 39 13.38 -4.87 3.01
C GLY A 39 12.61 -6.05 2.42
N PRO A 40 11.90 -6.83 3.25
CA PRO A 40 11.11 -7.97 2.78
C PRO A 40 9.73 -7.59 2.24
N TYR A 41 9.41 -6.28 2.20
CA TYR A 41 8.10 -5.79 1.81
C TYR A 41 8.07 -5.33 0.36
N LEU A 42 6.93 -5.59 -0.28
CA LEU A 42 6.56 -5.00 -1.56
C LEU A 42 5.30 -4.18 -1.30
N ILE A 43 5.36 -2.88 -1.58
CA ILE A 43 4.30 -1.94 -1.20
C ILE A 43 3.87 -1.12 -2.41
N GLY A 44 2.56 -0.90 -2.54
CA GLY A 44 1.99 0.02 -3.51
C GLY A 44 0.99 0.95 -2.85
N TYR A 45 0.82 2.17 -3.37
CA TYR A 45 -0.12 3.13 -2.82
C TYR A 45 -1.09 3.65 -3.86
N ALA A 46 -2.27 4.04 -3.39
CA ALA A 46 -3.29 4.70 -4.19
C ALA A 46 -4.02 5.74 -3.32
N GLY A 47 -4.67 6.70 -3.96
CA GLY A 47 -5.37 7.78 -3.27
C GLY A 47 -4.46 8.97 -3.07
N SER A 48 -4.17 9.30 -1.83
CA SER A 48 -3.37 10.47 -1.48
C SER A 48 -1.93 10.37 -1.98
N MET A 49 -1.38 11.48 -2.48
CA MET A 49 0.05 11.59 -2.82
C MET A 49 0.97 11.54 -1.59
N ASP A 50 0.43 11.48 -0.39
CA ASP A 50 1.20 11.19 0.83
C ASP A 50 1.93 9.85 0.74
N GLY A 51 1.52 8.96 -0.16
CA GLY A 51 2.23 7.74 -0.48
C GLY A 51 3.69 7.96 -0.87
N GLU A 52 4.03 9.11 -1.46
CA GLU A 52 5.42 9.47 -1.76
C GLU A 52 6.26 9.62 -0.50
N ARG A 53 5.69 10.16 0.59
CA ARG A 53 6.40 10.26 1.87
C ARG A 53 6.69 8.87 2.44
N ILE A 54 5.73 7.95 2.30
CA ILE A 54 5.90 6.56 2.74
C ILE A 54 7.02 5.90 1.96
N ARG A 55 7.00 6.03 0.65
CA ARG A 55 8.01 5.45 -0.23
C ARG A 55 9.42 5.90 0.14
N HIS A 56 9.59 7.18 0.41
CA HIS A 56 10.91 7.76 0.71
C HIS A 56 11.39 7.50 2.14
N ASN A 57 10.47 7.41 3.11
CA ASN A 57 10.83 7.53 4.52
C ASN A 57 10.44 6.33 5.39
N PHE A 58 9.42 5.56 5.00
CA PHE A 58 8.96 4.46 5.83
C PHE A 58 9.83 3.22 5.63
N LYS A 59 10.49 2.80 6.70
CA LYS A 59 11.36 1.61 6.71
C LYS A 59 10.86 0.67 7.80
N PRO A 60 9.82 -0.12 7.52
CA PRO A 60 9.24 -1.01 8.52
C PRO A 60 10.19 -2.11 8.93
N THR A 61 10.09 -2.51 10.19
CA THR A 61 10.85 -3.65 10.72
C THR A 61 10.42 -4.92 10.00
N ALA A 62 11.38 -5.75 9.62
CA ALA A 62 11.10 -7.07 9.07
C ALA A 62 10.35 -7.92 10.10
N PRO A 63 9.43 -8.81 9.66
CA PRO A 63 8.68 -9.65 10.60
C PRO A 63 9.60 -10.49 11.48
N THR A 64 9.40 -10.40 12.79
CA THR A 64 10.18 -11.13 13.80
C THR A 64 9.43 -12.33 14.36
N LEU A 65 8.09 -12.38 14.20
CA LEU A 65 7.26 -13.47 14.65
C LEU A 65 7.06 -14.49 13.52
N LYS A 66 6.87 -15.75 13.88
CA LYS A 66 6.48 -16.78 12.91
C LYS A 66 5.08 -16.52 12.36
N ASP A 67 4.17 -16.04 13.22
CA ASP A 67 2.84 -15.64 12.83
C ASP A 67 2.89 -14.25 12.17
N THR A 68 2.86 -14.25 10.85
CA THR A 68 2.93 -13.01 10.07
C THR A 68 1.73 -12.12 10.34
N ASP A 69 0.52 -12.66 10.42
CA ASP A 69 -0.68 -11.87 10.68
C ASP A 69 -0.58 -11.15 12.03
N ARG A 70 -0.14 -11.86 13.05
CA ARG A 70 0.04 -11.27 14.37
C ARG A 70 1.06 -10.14 14.34
N PHE A 71 2.18 -10.33 13.67
CA PHE A 71 3.18 -9.28 13.51
C PHE A 71 2.60 -8.05 12.81
N MET A 72 1.88 -8.27 11.71
CA MET A 72 1.30 -7.18 10.94
C MET A 72 0.28 -6.38 11.74
N HIS A 73 -0.58 -7.06 12.50
CA HIS A 73 -1.62 -6.41 13.30
C HIS A 73 -1.15 -5.85 14.64
N THR A 74 0.08 -6.08 15.01
CA THR A 74 0.65 -5.55 16.26
C THR A 74 1.78 -4.55 15.96
N LYS A 75 2.91 -5.03 15.53
CA LYS A 75 4.11 -4.18 15.37
C LYS A 75 4.08 -3.34 14.09
N PHE A 76 3.75 -3.95 12.97
CA PHE A 76 3.75 -3.23 11.69
C PHE A 76 2.75 -2.07 11.69
N ILE A 77 1.51 -2.33 12.08
CA ILE A 77 0.48 -1.29 12.06
C ILE A 77 0.79 -0.17 13.06
N LYS A 78 1.44 -0.49 14.17
CA LYS A 78 1.89 0.51 15.14
C LYS A 78 2.98 1.41 14.54
N GLU A 79 3.98 0.82 13.90
CA GLU A 79 5.03 1.58 13.23
C GLU A 79 4.44 2.49 12.14
N LEU A 80 3.48 1.99 11.38
CA LEU A 80 2.83 2.77 10.33
C LEU A 80 2.06 3.96 10.90
N ARG A 81 1.32 3.75 11.99
CA ARG A 81 0.60 4.83 12.68
C ARG A 81 1.54 5.89 13.22
N GLU A 82 2.63 5.48 13.85
CA GLU A 82 3.66 6.39 14.35
C GLU A 82 4.27 7.20 13.20
N PHE A 83 4.51 6.55 12.07
CA PHE A 83 4.98 7.22 10.86
C PHE A 83 4.00 8.28 10.37
N TYR A 84 2.70 7.96 10.30
CA TYR A 84 1.69 8.92 9.87
C TYR A 84 1.68 10.18 10.75
N ASN A 85 1.84 10.01 12.05
CA ASN A 85 1.90 11.14 12.98
C ASN A 85 3.16 11.96 12.79
N GLU A 86 4.30 11.30 12.63
CA GLU A 86 5.61 11.99 12.50
C GLU A 86 5.72 12.76 11.18
N PHE A 87 5.21 12.20 10.08
CA PHE A 87 5.36 12.77 8.75
C PHE A 87 4.10 13.48 8.24
N TRP A 88 3.17 13.81 9.13
CA TRP A 88 1.95 14.59 8.82
C TRP A 88 1.10 14.00 7.70
N VAL A 89 1.00 12.70 7.64
CA VAL A 89 0.12 12.04 6.67
C VAL A 89 -1.33 12.29 7.07
N ASP A 90 -2.15 12.75 6.13
CA ASP A 90 -3.56 12.97 6.38
C ASP A 90 -4.29 11.63 6.51
N THR A 91 -4.81 11.36 7.71
CA THR A 91 -5.59 10.16 8.00
C THR A 91 -7.08 10.40 8.05
N SER A 92 -7.54 11.60 7.66
CA SER A 92 -8.97 11.86 7.51
C SER A 92 -9.54 11.07 6.34
N LYS A 93 -10.88 10.86 6.34
CA LYS A 93 -11.53 10.14 5.24
C LYS A 93 -11.38 10.84 3.90
N GLU A 94 -11.25 12.17 3.90
CA GLU A 94 -11.06 12.94 2.67
C GLU A 94 -9.67 12.78 2.09
N GLY A 95 -8.68 12.60 2.95
CA GLY A 95 -7.31 12.38 2.55
C GLY A 95 -6.90 10.90 2.52
N ASP A 96 -7.86 10.00 2.37
CA ASP A 96 -7.65 8.56 2.50
C ASP A 96 -6.54 8.06 1.57
N LEU A 97 -5.60 7.34 2.18
CA LEU A 97 -4.48 6.70 1.51
C LEU A 97 -4.68 5.18 1.61
N GLY A 98 -4.62 4.51 0.48
CA GLY A 98 -4.67 3.05 0.44
C GLY A 98 -3.29 2.48 0.16
N LEU A 99 -2.95 1.40 0.84
CA LEU A 99 -1.73 0.63 0.61
C LEU A 99 -2.07 -0.83 0.32
N ILE A 100 -1.31 -1.43 -0.60
CA ILE A 100 -1.21 -2.87 -0.71
C ILE A 100 0.17 -3.25 -0.21
N ILE A 101 0.23 -4.16 0.76
CA ILE A 101 1.48 -4.55 1.42
C ILE A 101 1.64 -6.05 1.28
N CYS A 102 2.74 -6.48 0.67
CA CYS A 102 3.05 -7.89 0.51
C CYS A 102 4.29 -8.25 1.32
N VAL A 103 4.20 -9.30 2.09
CA VAL A 103 5.31 -9.79 2.91
C VAL A 103 5.12 -11.30 3.16
N ARG A 104 6.20 -12.06 3.06
CA ARG A 104 6.18 -13.52 3.27
C ARG A 104 5.09 -14.24 2.48
N GLY A 105 4.83 -13.81 1.23
CA GLY A 105 3.80 -14.40 0.38
C GLY A 105 2.36 -14.06 0.77
N GLN A 106 2.15 -13.14 1.69
CA GLN A 106 0.84 -12.67 2.13
C GLN A 106 0.54 -11.30 1.52
N ILE A 107 -0.73 -11.06 1.19
CA ILE A 107 -1.18 -9.80 0.61
C ILE A 107 -2.14 -9.11 1.58
N TYR A 108 -1.80 -7.89 1.97
CA TYR A 108 -2.60 -7.07 2.88
C TYR A 108 -3.06 -5.79 2.21
N GLU A 109 -4.28 -5.39 2.51
CA GLU A 109 -4.82 -4.09 2.12
C GLU A 109 -4.98 -3.21 3.37
N HIS A 110 -4.57 -1.96 3.26
CA HIS A 110 -4.62 -0.98 4.33
C HIS A 110 -5.30 0.30 3.87
N SER A 111 -6.10 0.88 4.74
CA SER A 111 -6.67 2.21 4.57
C SER A 111 -6.27 3.10 5.74
N SER A 112 -5.79 4.30 5.44
CA SER A 112 -5.38 5.25 6.46
C SER A 112 -6.57 5.85 7.21
N GLY A 113 -7.75 5.90 6.58
CA GLY A 113 -8.92 6.55 7.17
C GLY A 113 -9.45 5.85 8.42
N ASP A 114 -9.34 4.54 8.48
CA ASP A 114 -9.77 3.73 9.63
C ASP A 114 -8.66 2.87 10.23
N MET A 115 -7.44 3.00 9.70
CA MET A 115 -6.28 2.20 10.10
C MET A 115 -6.51 0.69 9.95
N SER A 116 -7.38 0.29 9.02
CA SER A 116 -7.65 -1.13 8.76
C SER A 116 -6.45 -1.81 8.13
N LEU A 117 -6.35 -3.12 8.35
CA LEU A 117 -5.38 -3.97 7.72
C LEU A 117 -6.05 -5.33 7.52
N SER A 118 -6.28 -5.72 6.28
CA SER A 118 -7.05 -6.91 5.96
C SER A 118 -6.29 -7.80 4.99
N LYS A 119 -6.41 -9.11 5.18
CA LYS A 119 -5.87 -10.10 4.27
C LYS A 119 -7.06 -10.85 3.63
N TYR A 120 -7.11 -10.87 2.30
CA TYR A 120 -8.18 -11.51 1.56
C TYR A 120 -7.77 -12.89 1.05
N MET A 121 -8.77 -13.75 0.84
CA MET A 121 -8.55 -15.13 0.38
C MET A 121 -8.16 -15.21 -1.10
N LEU A 122 -8.42 -14.17 -1.87
CA LEU A 122 -8.14 -14.16 -3.29
C LEU A 122 -6.65 -14.03 -3.57
N PRO A 123 -6.13 -14.68 -4.63
CA PRO A 123 -4.73 -14.55 -5.01
C PRO A 123 -4.44 -13.26 -5.77
N TYR A 124 -5.39 -12.35 -5.86
CA TYR A 124 -5.24 -11.07 -6.52
C TYR A 124 -6.04 -9.99 -5.78
N LEU A 125 -5.59 -8.75 -5.94
CA LEU A 125 -6.24 -7.58 -5.35
C LEU A 125 -5.94 -6.37 -6.23
N ALA A 126 -6.89 -5.47 -6.35
CA ALA A 126 -6.69 -4.20 -7.03
C ALA A 126 -7.22 -3.05 -6.18
N MET A 127 -6.58 -1.89 -6.29
CA MET A 127 -6.89 -0.71 -5.51
C MET A 127 -6.78 0.54 -6.38
N GLY A 128 -7.55 1.57 -6.00
CA GLY A 128 -7.55 2.86 -6.68
C GLY A 128 -8.79 3.06 -7.54
N SER A 129 -8.95 4.25 -8.13
CA SER A 129 -10.13 4.62 -8.92
C SER A 129 -10.34 3.77 -10.17
N GLY A 130 -9.29 3.15 -10.69
CA GLY A 130 -9.36 2.26 -11.84
C GLY A 130 -9.47 0.78 -11.48
N SER A 131 -9.63 0.43 -10.20
CA SER A 131 -9.56 -0.96 -9.74
C SER A 131 -10.62 -1.88 -10.35
N GLU A 132 -11.81 -1.36 -10.63
CA GLU A 132 -12.89 -2.16 -11.21
C GLU A 132 -12.51 -2.75 -12.58
N TYR A 133 -11.60 -2.12 -13.29
CA TYR A 133 -11.13 -2.59 -14.59
C TYR A 133 -9.97 -3.60 -14.48
N ALA A 134 -9.37 -3.74 -13.29
CA ALA A 134 -8.25 -4.65 -13.06
C ALA A 134 -8.69 -6.04 -12.58
N TYR A 135 -9.91 -6.14 -12.09
CA TYR A 135 -10.50 -7.41 -11.72
C TYR A 135 -11.09 -8.10 -12.95
#